data_4fbda0f913e761e8ab6a2f1b2191cfa3
#
_entry.id   4fbda0f913e761e8ab6a2f1b2191cfa3
#
_cell.length_a   1.000
_cell.length_b   1.000
_cell.length_c   1.000
_cell.angle_alpha   90.00
_cell.angle_beta   90.00
_cell.angle_gamma   90.00
#
_symmetry.space_group_name_H-M   'P 1'
#
loop_
_entity.id
_entity.type
_entity.pdbx_description
1 polymer ?
#
loop_
_entity_poly.entity_id
_entity_poly.type
_entity_poly.pdbx_seq_one_letter_code
_entity_poly.pdbx_strand_id
1 'polypeptide(L)' 'MEREKVDQRVLFTTRKSQLDAIEQWRGRQRPIPSRNEAIRRILDRGLEALAKDEEGIGE' A
#
# COMPACT_ATOMS: atom_id res chain seq x y z
N MET A 1 -1.02 -15.13 17.48
CA MET A 1 -1.67 -14.19 16.69
C MET A 1 -1.85 -14.62 15.28
N GLU A 2 -3.05 -14.46 14.77
CA GLU A 2 -3.34 -14.94 13.46
C GLU A 2 -3.09 -13.93 12.45
N ARG A 3 -2.60 -14.35 11.30
CA ARG A 3 -2.44 -13.47 10.20
C ARG A 3 -3.66 -13.47 9.37
N GLU A 4 -4.02 -12.31 8.87
CA GLU A 4 -5.12 -12.22 7.96
C GLU A 4 -4.78 -12.92 6.69
N LYS A 5 -5.67 -13.75 6.18
CA LYS A 5 -5.43 -14.42 4.93
C LYS A 5 -5.73 -13.53 3.77
N VAL A 6 -4.98 -13.70 2.72
CA VAL A 6 -5.23 -12.97 1.48
C VAL A 6 -6.20 -13.81 0.67
N ASP A 7 -7.47 -13.69 0.99
CA ASP A 7 -8.48 -14.52 0.33
C ASP A 7 -9.39 -13.71 -0.59
N GLN A 8 -9.13 -12.42 -0.74
CA GLN A 8 -9.90 -11.62 -1.66
C GLN A 8 -9.05 -11.24 -2.85
N ARG A 9 -9.63 -11.36 -4.04
CA ARG A 9 -8.91 -11.04 -5.24
C ARG A 9 -9.47 -9.76 -5.80
N VAL A 10 -8.65 -8.74 -5.92
CA VAL A 10 -9.07 -7.45 -6.40
C VAL A 10 -8.25 -7.07 -7.61
N LEU A 11 -8.93 -6.69 -8.68
CA LEU A 11 -8.26 -6.23 -9.86
C LEU A 11 -7.93 -4.76 -9.67
N PHE A 12 -6.65 -4.45 -9.69
CA PHE A 12 -6.19 -3.12 -9.41
C PHE A 12 -5.71 -2.44 -10.68
N THR A 13 -6.36 -1.34 -11.05
CA THR A 13 -5.95 -0.57 -12.20
C THR A 13 -5.41 0.75 -11.73
N THR A 14 -4.32 1.20 -12.32
CA THR A 14 -3.71 2.43 -11.86
C THR A 14 -3.20 3.20 -13.06
N ARG A 15 -2.98 4.49 -12.86
CA ARG A 15 -2.41 5.32 -13.91
C ARG A 15 -0.94 5.05 -14.02
N LYS A 16 -0.42 5.32 -15.21
CA LYS A 16 1.00 5.09 -15.44
C LYS A 16 1.87 5.87 -14.46
N SER A 17 1.48 7.11 -14.16
CA SER A 17 2.27 7.90 -13.24
C SER A 17 2.28 7.30 -11.84
N GLN A 18 1.17 6.71 -11.42
CA GLN A 18 1.13 6.05 -10.12
C GLN A 18 1.97 4.79 -10.12
N LEU A 19 1.91 4.04 -11.20
CA LEU A 19 2.72 2.83 -11.29
C LEU A 19 4.20 3.17 -11.26
N ASP A 20 4.58 4.23 -11.96
CA ASP A 20 5.96 4.68 -11.96
C ASP A 20 6.41 5.04 -10.54
N ALA A 21 5.57 5.74 -9.81
CA ALA A 21 5.89 6.11 -8.45
C ALA A 21 6.06 4.89 -7.55
N ILE A 22 5.18 3.91 -7.74
CA ILE A 22 5.28 2.67 -6.97
C ILE A 22 6.59 1.95 -7.28
N GLU A 23 6.95 1.90 -8.56
CA GLU A 23 8.19 1.22 -8.94
C GLU A 23 9.42 1.95 -8.40
N GLN A 24 9.38 3.26 -8.36
CA GLN A 24 10.48 4.02 -7.80
C GLN A 24 10.62 3.74 -6.31
N TRP A 25 9.51 3.75 -5.60
CA TRP A 25 9.55 3.45 -4.17
C TRP A 25 10.05 2.04 -3.93
N ARG A 26 9.57 1.10 -4.75
CA ARG A 26 9.93 -0.30 -4.62
C ARG A 26 11.43 -0.48 -4.80
N GLY A 27 12.00 0.22 -5.78
CA GLY A 27 13.42 0.10 -6.07
C GLY A 27 14.32 0.62 -4.97
N ARG A 28 13.77 1.41 -4.04
CA ARG A 28 14.58 1.92 -2.95
C ARG A 28 14.55 1.03 -1.72
N GLN A 29 13.71 0.00 -1.72
CA GLN A 29 13.63 -0.88 -0.58
C GLN A 29 14.70 -1.96 -0.65
N ARG A 30 15.16 -2.40 0.52
CA ARG A 30 16.13 -3.48 0.57
C ARG A 30 15.75 -4.41 1.69
N PRO A 31 15.49 -5.67 1.41
CA PRO A 31 15.52 -6.24 0.06
C PRO A 31 14.35 -5.74 -0.77
N ILE A 32 14.48 -5.82 -2.08
CA ILE A 32 13.45 -5.31 -2.97
C ILE A 32 12.23 -6.20 -2.91
N PRO A 33 11.08 -5.68 -2.54
CA PRO A 33 9.87 -6.52 -2.46
C PRO A 33 9.29 -6.76 -3.84
N SER A 34 8.44 -7.76 -3.93
CA SER A 34 7.71 -7.98 -5.17
C SER A 34 6.73 -6.82 -5.36
N ARG A 35 6.21 -6.69 -6.58
CA ARG A 35 5.27 -5.61 -6.85
C ARG A 35 4.03 -5.72 -5.97
N ASN A 36 3.50 -6.93 -5.83
CA ASN A 36 2.32 -7.12 -4.98
C ASN A 36 2.61 -6.78 -3.54
N GLU A 37 3.77 -7.17 -3.06
CA GLU A 37 4.14 -6.86 -1.70
C GLU A 37 4.31 -5.36 -1.51
N ALA A 38 4.89 -4.68 -2.49
CA ALA A 38 5.06 -3.24 -2.42
C ALA A 38 3.71 -2.54 -2.36
N ILE A 39 2.77 -2.98 -3.17
CA ILE A 39 1.46 -2.39 -3.18
C ILE A 39 0.78 -2.58 -1.83
N ARG A 40 0.91 -3.75 -1.24
CA ARG A 40 0.31 -3.99 0.07
C ARG A 40 0.90 -3.08 1.13
N ARG A 41 2.20 -2.89 1.12
CA ARG A 41 2.84 -2.01 2.09
C ARG A 41 2.37 -0.57 1.94
N ILE A 42 2.24 -0.12 0.70
CA ILE A 42 1.77 1.22 0.45
C ILE A 42 0.33 1.38 0.90
N LEU A 43 -0.50 0.38 0.63
CA LEU A 43 -1.88 0.42 1.08
C LEU A 43 -1.98 0.45 2.59
N ASP A 44 -1.19 -0.35 3.27
CA ASP A 44 -1.22 -0.36 4.72
C ASP A 44 -0.88 1.00 5.28
N ARG A 45 0.14 1.63 4.74
CA ARG A 45 0.52 2.95 5.20
C ARG A 45 -0.52 3.99 4.87
N GLY A 46 -1.11 3.87 3.69
CA GLY A 46 -2.16 4.80 3.31
C GLY A 46 -3.38 4.69 4.20
N LEU A 47 -3.76 3.47 4.55
CA LEU A 47 -4.89 3.26 5.41
C LEU A 47 -4.62 3.78 6.81
N GLU A 48 -3.42 3.60 7.30
CA GLU A 48 -3.04 4.15 8.59
C GLU A 48 -3.13 5.67 8.59
N ALA A 49 -2.64 6.28 7.53
CA ALA A 49 -2.66 7.74 7.44
C ALA A 49 -4.09 8.26 7.38
N LEU A 50 -4.95 7.56 6.65
CA LEU A 50 -6.35 7.96 6.55
C LEU A 50 -7.05 7.84 7.89
N ALA A 51 -6.74 6.81 8.64
CA ALA A 51 -7.35 6.65 9.95
C ALA A 51 -6.93 7.78 10.87
N LYS A 52 -5.68 8.17 10.81
CA LYS A 52 -5.21 9.27 11.63
C LYS A 52 -5.85 10.58 11.22
N ASP A 53 -5.99 10.78 9.92
CA ASP A 53 -6.64 12.00 9.44
C ASP A 53 -8.06 12.10 9.95
N GLU A 54 -8.77 10.99 9.92
CA GLU A 54 -10.14 11.00 10.41
C GLU A 54 -10.20 11.34 11.88
N GLU A 55 -9.27 10.79 12.65
CA GLU A 55 -9.24 11.09 14.07
C GLU A 55 -8.93 12.56 14.28
N GLY A 56 -8.02 13.12 13.49
CA GLY A 56 -7.68 14.52 13.63
C GLY A 56 -8.81 15.43 13.27
N ILE A 57 -9.60 15.04 12.28
CA ILE A 57 -10.70 15.87 11.85
C ILE A 57 -11.82 15.89 12.87
N GLY A 58 -11.91 14.84 13.63
CA GLY A 58 -13.01 14.73 14.57
C GLY A 58 -13.03 15.80 15.62
N GLU A 59 -12.08 16.66 15.74
CA GLU A 59 -12.13 17.63 16.73
C GLU A 59 -12.73 18.89 16.37
#